data_0ea49e297c9aaff152b77ebf5c75c3a3
#
_entry.id   0ea49e297c9aaff152b77ebf5c75c3a3
#
_cell.length_a   1.000
_cell.length_b   1.000
_cell.length_c   1.000
_cell.angle_alpha   90.00
_cell.angle_beta   90.00
_cell.angle_gamma   90.00
#
_symmetry.space_group_name_H-M   'P 1'
#
loop_
_entity.id
_entity.type
_entity.pdbx_description
1 polymer ?
#
loop_
_entity_poly.entity_id
_entity_poly.type
_entity_poly.pdbx_seq_one_letter_code
_entity_poly.pdbx_strand_id
1 'polypeptide(L)'
;MADLHPEATELLDELGRRNLPPSAALSPAGARAALREVLIERGPEIEVGRVRQFPIERPGDSGDPSGDLALRCYEPDEDGRGNWADGSIPILVYYHGGGWVRGDLDTHDELCRYFTSELGCLTVAVDYRRAPEHSFPAAAEDAYAALRWVGEHTPVFGADSRTIAVAGDSAGGNLATVAALAARDRGGPDLRHQVLLYPATDHAFDTDSYDAHAENPMLSRATMEWYWEHYLSGAFDGAHPYASPLRARDLDGLPSATVITAGHDPLRDEGEAYADRLAGAGVETTHADYGGMLHAFVSFPALERANEAREQVVGTLGEAFGNGG
;
A
#
# COMPACT_ATOMS: atom_id res chain seq x y z
N MET A 1 5.17 11.03 -23.44
CA MET A 1 5.13 11.18 -21.97
C MET A 1 4.63 12.59 -21.65
N ALA A 2 3.78 12.74 -20.65
CA ALA A 2 3.44 14.06 -20.12
C ALA A 2 4.69 14.74 -19.55
N ASP A 3 4.75 16.06 -19.54
CA ASP A 3 5.81 16.79 -18.84
C ASP A 3 5.64 16.60 -17.33
N LEU A 4 6.74 16.70 -16.59
CA LEU A 4 6.71 16.66 -15.13
C LEU A 4 5.85 17.83 -14.59
N HIS A 5 4.93 17.54 -13.69
CA HIS A 5 4.07 18.57 -13.10
C HIS A 5 4.91 19.59 -12.29
N PRO A 6 4.56 20.88 -12.28
CA PRO A 6 5.30 21.89 -11.52
C PRO A 6 5.50 21.52 -10.04
N GLU A 7 4.48 21.03 -9.38
CA GLU A 7 4.56 20.55 -7.97
C GLU A 7 5.56 19.40 -7.80
N ALA A 8 5.61 18.47 -8.75
CA ALA A 8 6.58 17.38 -8.73
C ALA A 8 8.01 17.89 -8.90
N THR A 9 8.20 18.94 -9.71
CA THR A 9 9.48 19.62 -9.86
C THR A 9 9.91 20.30 -8.55
N GLU A 10 8.99 21.02 -7.89
CA GLU A 10 9.24 21.66 -6.59
C GLU A 10 9.57 20.64 -5.50
N LEU A 11 8.88 19.51 -5.49
CA LEU A 11 9.17 18.39 -4.58
C LEU A 11 10.59 17.85 -4.80
N LEU A 12 10.99 17.63 -6.07
CA LEU A 12 12.35 17.16 -6.38
C LEU A 12 13.41 18.17 -5.94
N ASP A 13 13.17 19.46 -6.14
CA ASP A 13 14.08 20.54 -5.69
C ASP A 13 14.20 20.57 -4.16
N GLU A 14 13.10 20.35 -3.45
CA GLU A 14 13.11 20.27 -1.98
C GLU A 14 13.89 19.05 -1.49
N LEU A 15 13.61 17.87 -2.05
CA LEU A 15 14.31 16.64 -1.70
C LEU A 15 15.80 16.70 -2.08
N GLY A 16 16.12 17.30 -3.23
CA GLY A 16 17.48 17.52 -3.67
C GLY A 16 18.30 18.38 -2.69
N ARG A 17 17.67 19.37 -2.04
CA ARG A 17 18.33 20.17 -0.99
C ARG A 17 18.69 19.37 0.26
N ARG A 18 17.99 18.26 0.55
CA ARG A 18 18.33 17.37 1.66
C ARG A 18 19.57 16.51 1.37
N ASN A 19 19.95 16.39 0.11
CA ASN A 19 21.14 15.65 -0.36
C ASN A 19 21.22 14.22 0.20
N LEU A 20 20.08 13.53 0.29
CA LEU A 20 20.03 12.15 0.72
C LEU A 20 20.51 11.21 -0.39
N PRO A 21 21.39 10.26 -0.11
CA PRO A 21 21.82 9.27 -1.09
C PRO A 21 20.64 8.40 -1.55
N PRO A 22 20.64 7.88 -2.78
CA PRO A 22 19.65 6.91 -3.21
C PRO A 22 19.70 5.65 -2.35
N SER A 23 18.56 4.99 -2.15
CA SER A 23 18.46 3.82 -1.25
C SER A 23 19.43 2.70 -1.62
N ALA A 24 19.67 2.49 -2.92
CA ALA A 24 20.63 1.50 -3.40
C ALA A 24 22.09 1.77 -2.98
N ALA A 25 22.41 2.98 -2.55
CA ALA A 25 23.73 3.34 -2.02
C ALA A 25 23.82 3.24 -0.49
N LEU A 26 22.73 2.85 0.18
CA LEU A 26 22.65 2.79 1.63
C LEU A 26 22.53 1.33 2.12
N SER A 27 22.90 1.12 3.38
CA SER A 27 22.48 -0.10 4.09
C SER A 27 20.96 -0.06 4.32
N PRO A 28 20.29 -1.21 4.52
CA PRO A 28 18.87 -1.23 4.86
C PRO A 28 18.49 -0.33 6.04
N ALA A 29 19.31 -0.32 7.10
CA ALA A 29 19.10 0.56 8.25
C ALA A 29 19.23 2.06 7.88
N GLY A 30 20.22 2.41 7.06
CA GLY A 30 20.39 3.78 6.55
C GLY A 30 19.24 4.22 5.66
N ALA A 31 18.75 3.34 4.78
CA ALA A 31 17.62 3.60 3.90
C ALA A 31 16.30 3.78 4.70
N ARG A 32 16.10 3.02 5.78
CA ARG A 32 14.97 3.20 6.71
C ARG A 32 15.03 4.57 7.38
N ALA A 33 16.20 4.96 7.91
CA ALA A 33 16.38 6.26 8.55
C ALA A 33 16.11 7.44 7.58
N ALA A 34 16.62 7.35 6.35
CA ALA A 34 16.41 8.36 5.32
C ALA A 34 14.90 8.50 4.96
N LEU A 35 14.16 7.41 4.83
CA LEU A 35 12.72 7.49 4.56
C LEU A 35 11.95 8.13 5.72
N ARG A 36 12.29 7.79 6.97
CA ARG A 36 11.68 8.41 8.15
C ARG A 36 11.93 9.91 8.19
N GLU A 37 13.14 10.37 7.87
CA GLU A 37 13.46 11.81 7.77
C GLU A 37 12.61 12.52 6.71
N VAL A 38 12.27 11.82 5.62
CA VAL A 38 11.47 12.38 4.53
C VAL A 38 9.99 12.42 4.87
N LEU A 39 9.42 11.41 5.52
CA LEU A 39 7.96 11.24 5.65
C LEU A 39 7.38 11.66 7.02
N ILE A 40 8.12 11.53 8.13
CA ILE A 40 7.54 11.76 9.47
C ILE A 40 7.28 13.25 9.77
N GLU A 41 8.04 14.17 9.18
CA GLU A 41 7.92 15.61 9.46
C GLU A 41 6.92 16.33 8.55
N ARG A 42 6.05 15.63 7.84
CA ARG A 42 5.23 16.21 6.78
C ARG A 42 3.74 16.20 7.09
N GLY A 43 3.21 17.38 7.24
CA GLY A 43 1.78 17.64 7.31
C GLY A 43 1.27 17.99 8.70
N PRO A 44 0.07 18.58 8.78
CA PRO A 44 -0.62 18.81 10.05
C PRO A 44 -0.97 17.47 10.70
N GLU A 45 -0.99 17.45 12.03
CA GLU A 45 -1.51 16.32 12.78
C GLU A 45 -3.02 16.20 12.50
N ILE A 46 -3.44 15.09 11.89
CA ILE A 46 -4.85 14.77 11.65
C ILE A 46 -5.37 14.07 12.90
N GLU A 47 -6.32 14.69 13.56
CA GLU A 47 -6.98 14.11 14.72
C GLU A 47 -7.92 12.98 14.30
N VAL A 48 -7.92 11.90 15.08
CA VAL A 48 -8.86 10.78 14.98
C VAL A 48 -9.30 10.39 16.39
N GLY A 49 -10.42 9.71 16.52
CA GLY A 49 -11.00 9.40 17.82
C GLY A 49 -10.07 8.63 18.73
N ARG A 50 -9.36 7.63 18.20
CA ARG A 50 -8.42 6.85 18.99
C ARG A 50 -7.38 6.14 18.13
N VAL A 51 -6.15 6.08 18.63
CA VAL A 51 -5.09 5.23 18.05
C VAL A 51 -4.67 4.18 19.07
N ARG A 52 -4.67 2.91 18.65
CA ARG A 52 -4.21 1.78 19.48
C ARG A 52 -3.25 0.93 18.68
N GLN A 53 -2.20 0.46 19.33
CA GLN A 53 -1.30 -0.53 18.76
C GLN A 53 -1.29 -1.77 19.64
N PHE A 54 -1.37 -2.95 19.04
CA PHE A 54 -1.32 -4.21 19.76
C PHE A 54 -0.72 -5.31 18.89
N PRO A 55 -0.09 -6.30 19.53
CA PRO A 55 0.43 -7.46 18.82
C PRO A 55 -0.69 -8.48 18.55
N ILE A 56 -0.54 -9.20 17.45
CA ILE A 56 -1.30 -10.40 17.15
C ILE A 56 -0.35 -11.57 16.91
N GLU A 57 -0.76 -12.77 17.29
CA GLU A 57 0.02 -13.98 17.06
C GLU A 57 0.07 -14.33 15.58
N ARG A 58 1.26 -14.62 15.04
CA ARG A 58 1.41 -15.10 13.67
C ARG A 58 0.96 -16.53 13.54
N PRO A 59 0.09 -16.87 12.57
CA PRO A 59 -0.32 -18.26 12.35
C PRO A 59 0.87 -19.14 11.96
N GLY A 60 1.06 -20.24 12.69
CA GLY A 60 2.06 -21.25 12.37
C GLY A 60 3.44 -21.04 13.00
N ASP A 61 3.64 -19.96 13.73
CA ASP A 61 4.96 -19.53 14.25
C ASP A 61 5.19 -19.83 15.74
N SER A 62 4.90 -21.06 16.15
CA SER A 62 5.35 -21.49 17.48
C SER A 62 6.88 -21.59 17.49
N GLY A 63 7.57 -20.45 17.56
CA GLY A 63 9.02 -20.38 17.70
C GLY A 63 9.77 -19.42 16.79
N ASP A 64 9.09 -18.59 15.97
CA ASP A 64 9.79 -17.52 15.26
C ASP A 64 10.26 -16.46 16.25
N PRO A 65 11.59 -16.20 16.35
CA PRO A 65 12.15 -15.18 17.21
C PRO A 65 11.75 -13.74 16.79
N SER A 66 11.12 -13.53 15.64
CA SER A 66 10.61 -12.22 15.20
C SER A 66 9.42 -11.72 16.01
N GLY A 67 8.81 -12.58 16.85
CA GLY A 67 7.73 -12.21 17.75
C GLY A 67 6.38 -12.00 17.06
N ASP A 68 5.50 -11.26 17.73
CA ASP A 68 4.14 -11.00 17.27
C ASP A 68 4.10 -9.98 16.11
N LEU A 69 3.05 -10.03 15.30
CA LEU A 69 2.75 -9.04 14.26
C LEU A 69 2.04 -7.84 14.89
N ALA A 70 2.64 -6.66 14.80
CA ALA A 70 2.01 -5.45 15.33
C ALA A 70 0.99 -4.86 14.35
N LEU A 71 -0.18 -4.51 14.88
CA LEU A 71 -1.22 -3.77 14.18
C LEU A 71 -1.45 -2.43 14.87
N ARG A 72 -1.58 -1.34 14.09
CA ARG A 72 -2.00 -0.04 14.58
C ARG A 72 -3.39 0.29 14.02
N CYS A 73 -4.34 0.48 14.93
CA CYS A 73 -5.73 0.78 14.60
C CYS A 73 -6.02 2.25 14.85
N TYR A 74 -6.59 2.90 13.85
CA TYR A 74 -7.06 4.27 13.89
C TYR A 74 -8.59 4.25 13.86
N GLU A 75 -9.21 4.61 14.97
CA GLU A 75 -10.67 4.61 15.12
C GLU A 75 -11.19 6.03 14.81
N PRO A 76 -12.26 6.18 14.03
CA PRO A 76 -12.84 7.48 13.76
C PRO A 76 -13.48 8.07 15.04
N ASP A 77 -13.58 9.40 15.10
CA ASP A 77 -14.35 10.07 16.13
C ASP A 77 -15.82 9.64 16.10
N GLU A 78 -16.51 9.73 17.24
CA GLU A 78 -17.94 9.40 17.31
C GLU A 78 -18.77 10.28 16.37
N ASP A 79 -18.41 11.56 16.24
CA ASP A 79 -19.06 12.53 15.34
C ASP A 79 -18.60 12.36 13.88
N GLY A 80 -17.41 11.78 13.65
CA GLY A 80 -16.80 11.51 12.34
C GLY A 80 -17.16 10.14 11.74
N ARG A 81 -17.93 9.33 12.48
CA ARG A 81 -18.44 8.06 11.94
C ARG A 81 -19.40 8.37 10.79
N GLY A 82 -19.04 7.91 9.59
CA GLY A 82 -19.92 8.05 8.43
C GLY A 82 -21.32 7.49 8.71
N ASN A 83 -22.33 8.01 8.01
CA ASN A 83 -23.71 7.50 8.08
C ASN A 83 -23.80 6.12 7.37
N TRP A 84 -23.14 5.12 7.95
CA TRP A 84 -23.18 3.77 7.41
C TRP A 84 -24.56 3.15 7.65
N ALA A 85 -25.14 2.54 6.62
CA ALA A 85 -26.56 2.14 6.54
C ALA A 85 -27.05 1.22 7.69
N ASP A 86 -26.15 0.50 8.35
CA ASP A 86 -26.47 -0.39 9.47
C ASP A 86 -25.78 -0.01 10.80
N GLY A 87 -25.09 1.16 10.82
CA GLY A 87 -24.40 1.65 12.01
C GLY A 87 -23.07 0.95 12.31
N SER A 88 -22.65 0.03 11.48
CA SER A 88 -21.33 -0.65 11.61
C SER A 88 -20.24 0.15 10.90
N ILE A 89 -19.01 0.09 11.43
CA ILE A 89 -17.87 0.82 10.91
C ILE A 89 -17.17 -0.05 9.85
N PRO A 90 -16.94 0.46 8.61
CA PRO A 90 -16.12 -0.25 7.62
C PRO A 90 -14.65 -0.33 8.05
N ILE A 91 -13.93 -1.26 7.48
CA ILE A 91 -12.51 -1.49 7.79
C ILE A 91 -11.66 -1.32 6.55
N LEU A 92 -10.60 -0.53 6.66
CA LEU A 92 -9.52 -0.42 5.70
C LEU A 92 -8.25 -1.06 6.29
N VAL A 93 -7.78 -2.17 5.73
CA VAL A 93 -6.47 -2.74 6.09
C VAL A 93 -5.41 -2.12 5.19
N TYR A 94 -4.44 -1.43 5.77
CA TYR A 94 -3.43 -0.69 5.05
C TYR A 94 -2.03 -1.31 5.20
N TYR A 95 -1.37 -1.51 4.06
CA TYR A 95 0.01 -2.00 3.97
C TYR A 95 0.90 -0.87 3.45
N HIS A 96 1.88 -0.47 4.26
CA HIS A 96 2.77 0.64 3.92
C HIS A 96 3.74 0.30 2.79
N GLY A 97 4.16 1.31 2.02
CA GLY A 97 5.22 1.21 1.03
C GLY A 97 6.62 1.17 1.61
N GLY A 98 7.60 1.15 0.71
CA GLY A 98 9.03 1.18 1.07
C GLY A 98 9.83 -0.01 0.56
N GLY A 99 9.41 -0.66 -0.54
CA GLY A 99 10.15 -1.74 -1.21
C GLY A 99 10.35 -2.97 -0.32
N TRP A 100 9.43 -3.30 0.56
CA TRP A 100 9.49 -4.38 1.56
C TRP A 100 10.69 -4.29 2.53
N VAL A 101 11.56 -3.30 2.38
CA VAL A 101 12.79 -3.08 3.15
C VAL A 101 12.65 -1.91 4.10
N ARG A 102 12.01 -0.84 3.66
CA ARG A 102 11.79 0.43 4.38
C ARG A 102 10.33 0.56 4.82
N GLY A 103 9.99 1.73 5.32
CA GLY A 103 8.64 2.01 5.79
C GLY A 103 8.35 1.37 7.15
N ASP A 104 7.37 1.90 7.82
CA ASP A 104 6.83 1.41 9.09
C ASP A 104 5.51 2.15 9.41
N LEU A 105 4.90 1.82 10.55
CA LEU A 105 3.65 2.44 11.00
C LEU A 105 3.74 3.97 11.18
N ASP A 106 4.92 4.51 11.50
CA ASP A 106 5.09 5.95 11.73
C ASP A 106 5.23 6.72 10.40
N THR A 107 5.87 6.11 9.41
CA THR A 107 6.04 6.74 8.09
C THR A 107 4.74 6.91 7.33
N HIS A 108 3.71 6.13 7.66
CA HIS A 108 2.38 6.18 7.01
C HIS A 108 1.25 6.57 7.98
N ASP A 109 1.61 7.06 9.19
CA ASP A 109 0.65 7.47 10.22
C ASP A 109 -0.31 8.57 9.71
N GLU A 110 0.22 9.59 9.04
CA GLU A 110 -0.57 10.69 8.47
C GLU A 110 -1.60 10.18 7.45
N LEU A 111 -1.18 9.33 6.52
CA LEU A 111 -2.07 8.81 5.47
C LEU A 111 -3.15 7.89 6.05
N CYS A 112 -2.83 7.07 7.04
CA CYS A 112 -3.81 6.24 7.75
C CYS A 112 -4.83 7.09 8.52
N ARG A 113 -4.38 8.16 9.19
CA ARG A 113 -5.28 9.12 9.85
C ARG A 113 -6.18 9.84 8.85
N TYR A 114 -5.62 10.24 7.70
CA TYR A 114 -6.38 10.86 6.63
C TYR A 114 -7.54 9.96 6.18
N PHE A 115 -7.26 8.70 5.83
CA PHE A 115 -8.33 7.79 5.42
C PHE A 115 -9.34 7.51 6.54
N THR A 116 -8.88 7.40 7.78
CA THR A 116 -9.80 7.24 8.93
C THR A 116 -10.74 8.43 9.08
N SER A 117 -10.21 9.64 9.03
CA SER A 117 -10.97 10.88 9.19
C SER A 117 -11.98 11.08 8.05
N GLU A 118 -11.50 10.98 6.79
CA GLU A 118 -12.35 11.28 5.63
C GLU A 118 -13.42 10.21 5.35
N LEU A 119 -13.10 8.95 5.61
CA LEU A 119 -14.05 7.84 5.42
C LEU A 119 -14.92 7.58 6.64
N GLY A 120 -14.51 8.03 7.83
CA GLY A 120 -15.17 7.59 9.07
C GLY A 120 -15.07 6.08 9.29
N CYS A 121 -14.01 5.44 8.83
CA CYS A 121 -13.75 4.01 8.90
C CYS A 121 -12.69 3.67 9.96
N LEU A 122 -12.61 2.40 10.33
CA LEU A 122 -11.47 1.86 11.08
C LEU A 122 -10.33 1.58 10.10
N THR A 123 -9.20 2.29 10.20
CA THR A 123 -8.00 1.92 9.45
C THR A 123 -7.08 1.06 10.31
N VAL A 124 -6.63 -0.07 9.77
CA VAL A 124 -5.71 -1.02 10.42
C VAL A 124 -4.42 -1.09 9.63
N ALA A 125 -3.37 -0.41 10.11
CA ALA A 125 -2.04 -0.46 9.52
C ALA A 125 -1.25 -1.66 10.04
N VAL A 126 -0.54 -2.33 9.14
CA VAL A 126 0.17 -3.59 9.40
C VAL A 126 1.68 -3.37 9.40
N ASP A 127 2.36 -3.68 10.53
CA ASP A 127 3.82 -3.67 10.63
C ASP A 127 4.40 -5.03 10.21
N TYR A 128 4.29 -5.32 8.93
CA TYR A 128 4.75 -6.59 8.38
C TYR A 128 6.27 -6.73 8.46
N ARG A 129 6.77 -7.96 8.51
CA ARG A 129 8.20 -8.28 8.53
C ARG A 129 8.90 -7.77 7.28
N ARG A 130 10.00 -7.06 7.48
CA ARG A 130 10.77 -6.44 6.40
C ARG A 130 12.02 -7.20 6.06
N ALA A 131 12.37 -7.15 4.79
CA ALA A 131 13.64 -7.62 4.26
C ALA A 131 14.78 -6.63 4.64
N PRO A 132 16.06 -7.10 4.68
CA PRO A 132 16.52 -8.45 4.43
C PRO A 132 16.41 -9.39 5.63
N GLU A 133 16.00 -8.90 6.81
CA GLU A 133 15.91 -9.71 8.02
C GLU A 133 14.89 -10.85 7.84
N HIS A 134 13.83 -10.57 7.07
CA HIS A 134 12.77 -11.50 6.74
C HIS A 134 12.42 -11.37 5.26
N SER A 135 13.06 -12.20 4.44
CA SER A 135 12.81 -12.25 3.00
C SER A 135 11.45 -12.89 2.66
N PHE A 136 11.07 -12.82 1.39
CA PHE A 136 9.89 -13.52 0.88
C PHE A 136 9.87 -14.99 1.33
N PRO A 137 8.70 -15.52 1.79
CA PRO A 137 7.38 -14.89 1.73
C PRO A 137 6.92 -14.18 3.02
N ALA A 138 7.81 -13.79 3.94
CA ALA A 138 7.47 -13.32 5.28
C ALA A 138 6.45 -12.16 5.28
N ALA A 139 6.68 -11.10 4.49
CA ALA A 139 5.76 -9.97 4.40
C ALA A 139 4.40 -10.36 3.80
N ALA A 140 4.38 -11.23 2.79
CA ALA A 140 3.16 -11.74 2.17
C ALA A 140 2.31 -12.56 3.15
N GLU A 141 2.95 -13.41 3.95
CA GLU A 141 2.26 -14.21 4.98
C GLU A 141 1.74 -13.31 6.13
N ASP A 142 2.50 -12.29 6.54
CA ASP A 142 2.05 -11.32 7.55
C ASP A 142 0.86 -10.49 7.02
N ALA A 143 0.88 -10.08 5.76
CA ALA A 143 -0.23 -9.34 5.15
C ALA A 143 -1.54 -10.16 5.16
N TYR A 144 -1.47 -11.42 4.76
CA TYR A 144 -2.62 -12.32 4.83
C TYR A 144 -3.06 -12.63 6.26
N ALA A 145 -2.10 -12.85 7.18
CA ALA A 145 -2.40 -13.12 8.59
C ALA A 145 -3.14 -11.95 9.25
N ALA A 146 -2.68 -10.71 9.01
CA ALA A 146 -3.34 -9.50 9.50
C ALA A 146 -4.77 -9.38 8.96
N LEU A 147 -4.95 -9.56 7.65
CA LEU A 147 -6.27 -9.51 7.02
C LEU A 147 -7.22 -10.55 7.60
N ARG A 148 -6.76 -11.78 7.76
CA ARG A 148 -7.57 -12.87 8.34
C ARG A 148 -7.95 -12.56 9.79
N TRP A 149 -6.97 -12.11 10.58
CA TRP A 149 -7.23 -11.73 11.98
C TRP A 149 -8.26 -10.60 12.08
N VAL A 150 -8.14 -9.57 11.24
CA VAL A 150 -9.12 -8.48 11.19
C VAL A 150 -10.51 -9.02 10.89
N GLY A 151 -10.66 -9.89 9.88
CA GLY A 151 -11.96 -10.48 9.53
C GLY A 151 -12.60 -11.30 10.66
N GLU A 152 -11.77 -11.99 11.47
CA GLU A 152 -12.22 -12.80 12.61
C GLU A 152 -12.57 -11.94 13.86
N HIS A 153 -12.06 -10.69 13.94
CA HIS A 153 -12.15 -9.85 15.14
C HIS A 153 -12.94 -8.54 14.96
N THR A 154 -13.63 -8.37 13.84
CA THR A 154 -14.45 -7.17 13.55
C THR A 154 -15.38 -6.75 14.69
N PRO A 155 -16.06 -7.67 15.43
CA PRO A 155 -16.95 -7.26 16.52
C PRO A 155 -16.24 -6.53 17.67
N VAL A 156 -14.94 -6.74 17.87
CA VAL A 156 -14.15 -6.05 18.92
C VAL A 156 -14.08 -4.54 18.66
N PHE A 157 -14.23 -4.14 17.40
CA PHE A 157 -14.18 -2.76 16.94
C PHE A 157 -15.55 -2.14 16.66
N GLY A 158 -16.64 -2.90 16.83
CA GLY A 158 -17.97 -2.48 16.38
C GLY A 158 -18.05 -2.36 14.84
N ALA A 159 -17.25 -3.15 14.14
CA ALA A 159 -17.10 -3.12 12.70
C ALA A 159 -17.82 -4.32 12.04
N ASP A 160 -18.06 -4.23 10.72
CA ASP A 160 -18.70 -5.29 9.94
C ASP A 160 -17.67 -6.03 9.09
N SER A 161 -17.58 -7.36 9.26
CA SER A 161 -16.74 -8.22 8.43
C SER A 161 -17.13 -8.24 6.94
N ARG A 162 -18.31 -7.76 6.59
CA ARG A 162 -18.79 -7.65 5.20
C ARG A 162 -18.33 -6.36 4.51
N THR A 163 -17.68 -5.43 5.22
CA THR A 163 -17.23 -4.13 4.72
C THR A 163 -15.74 -3.93 4.97
N ILE A 164 -14.94 -4.89 4.49
CA ILE A 164 -13.48 -4.85 4.58
C ILE A 164 -12.91 -4.52 3.19
N ALA A 165 -12.01 -3.54 3.14
CA ALA A 165 -11.17 -3.25 1.99
C ALA A 165 -9.69 -3.35 2.36
N VAL A 166 -8.84 -3.56 1.36
CA VAL A 166 -7.39 -3.52 1.50
C VAL A 166 -6.82 -2.35 0.70
N ALA A 167 -5.79 -1.72 1.20
CA ALA A 167 -5.08 -0.66 0.49
C ALA A 167 -3.58 -0.72 0.76
N GLY A 168 -2.80 -0.15 -0.15
CA GLY A 168 -1.37 0.03 0.06
C GLY A 168 -0.72 0.77 -1.08
N ASP A 169 0.47 1.29 -0.82
CA ASP A 169 1.26 2.03 -1.77
C ASP A 169 2.56 1.28 -2.13
N SER A 170 2.96 1.28 -3.39
CA SER A 170 4.22 0.67 -3.86
C SER A 170 4.31 -0.82 -3.48
N ALA A 171 5.30 -1.22 -2.68
CA ALA A 171 5.40 -2.56 -2.09
C ALA A 171 4.17 -2.91 -1.21
N GLY A 172 3.55 -1.92 -0.56
CA GLY A 172 2.30 -2.11 0.17
C GLY A 172 1.11 -2.36 -0.77
N GLY A 173 1.09 -1.74 -1.95
CA GLY A 173 0.14 -2.05 -3.01
C GLY A 173 0.29 -3.49 -3.52
N ASN A 174 1.54 -3.97 -3.64
CA ASN A 174 1.81 -5.38 -3.87
C ASN A 174 1.19 -6.26 -2.77
N LEU A 175 1.45 -5.94 -1.49
CA LEU A 175 0.94 -6.72 -0.37
C LEU A 175 -0.59 -6.68 -0.25
N ALA A 176 -1.24 -5.55 -0.59
CA ALA A 176 -2.70 -5.47 -0.65
C ALA A 176 -3.29 -6.44 -1.68
N THR A 177 -2.71 -6.46 -2.88
CA THR A 177 -3.05 -7.43 -3.93
C THR A 177 -2.80 -8.87 -3.49
N VAL A 178 -1.65 -9.13 -2.88
CA VAL A 178 -1.27 -10.48 -2.42
C VAL A 178 -2.20 -10.96 -1.30
N ALA A 179 -2.57 -10.06 -0.38
CA ALA A 179 -3.55 -10.38 0.66
C ALA A 179 -4.93 -10.72 0.07
N ALA A 180 -5.38 -10.00 -0.97
CA ALA A 180 -6.62 -10.29 -1.69
C ALA A 180 -6.56 -11.65 -2.42
N LEU A 181 -5.46 -11.95 -3.13
CA LEU A 181 -5.21 -13.25 -3.76
C LEU A 181 -5.23 -14.38 -2.71
N ALA A 182 -4.50 -14.20 -1.60
CA ALA A 182 -4.42 -15.22 -0.55
C ALA A 182 -5.76 -15.41 0.15
N ALA A 183 -6.56 -14.37 0.37
CA ALA A 183 -7.90 -14.47 0.94
C ALA A 183 -8.82 -15.30 0.04
N ARG A 184 -8.80 -15.06 -1.26
CA ARG A 184 -9.54 -15.86 -2.25
C ARG A 184 -9.07 -17.33 -2.28
N ASP A 185 -7.77 -17.54 -2.38
CA ASP A 185 -7.19 -18.87 -2.68
C ASP A 185 -7.15 -19.79 -1.45
N ARG A 186 -6.98 -19.19 -0.25
CA ARG A 186 -6.73 -19.94 1.00
C ARG A 186 -7.91 -19.83 1.99
N GLY A 187 -8.96 -19.09 1.63
CA GLY A 187 -10.08 -18.75 2.50
C GLY A 187 -9.72 -17.60 3.45
N GLY A 188 -10.47 -16.53 3.39
CA GLY A 188 -10.28 -15.31 4.19
C GLY A 188 -11.59 -14.53 4.21
N PRO A 189 -11.58 -13.30 4.76
CA PRO A 189 -12.76 -12.44 4.67
C PRO A 189 -13.03 -12.06 3.21
N ASP A 190 -14.33 -11.95 2.87
CA ASP A 190 -14.73 -11.35 1.61
C ASP A 190 -14.36 -9.86 1.60
N LEU A 191 -13.66 -9.43 0.55
CA LEU A 191 -13.23 -8.05 0.40
C LEU A 191 -14.19 -7.27 -0.50
N ARG A 192 -14.50 -6.04 -0.11
CA ARG A 192 -15.30 -5.11 -0.92
C ARG A 192 -14.48 -4.44 -2.01
N HIS A 193 -13.25 -4.05 -1.68
CA HIS A 193 -12.42 -3.28 -2.58
C HIS A 193 -10.93 -3.46 -2.31
N GLN A 194 -10.09 -3.21 -3.32
CA GLN A 194 -8.65 -3.08 -3.18
C GLN A 194 -8.18 -1.77 -3.80
N VAL A 195 -7.41 -0.98 -3.04
CA VAL A 195 -6.79 0.26 -3.53
C VAL A 195 -5.29 0.05 -3.66
N LEU A 196 -4.80 0.21 -4.87
CA LEU A 196 -3.42 -0.08 -5.25
C LEU A 196 -2.77 1.23 -5.74
N LEU A 197 -1.97 1.85 -4.88
CA LEU A 197 -1.28 3.10 -5.19
C LEU A 197 0.08 2.77 -5.81
N TYR A 198 0.26 3.07 -7.09
CA TYR A 198 1.49 2.79 -7.87
C TYR A 198 2.15 1.45 -7.47
N PRO A 199 1.40 0.33 -7.56
CA PRO A 199 1.83 -0.94 -6.99
C PRO A 199 3.02 -1.55 -7.74
N ALA A 200 3.94 -2.22 -7.00
CA ALA A 200 4.90 -3.14 -7.60
C ALA A 200 4.21 -4.47 -7.90
N THR A 201 4.14 -4.89 -9.16
CA THR A 201 3.36 -6.06 -9.58
C THR A 201 4.17 -7.15 -10.26
N ASP A 202 5.38 -6.87 -10.71
CA ASP A 202 6.25 -7.85 -11.38
C ASP A 202 7.74 -7.67 -11.09
N HIS A 203 8.48 -8.78 -11.13
CA HIS A 203 9.94 -8.84 -11.03
C HIS A 203 10.56 -9.09 -12.43
N ALA A 204 10.32 -8.15 -13.37
CA ALA A 204 10.82 -8.27 -14.73
C ALA A 204 11.76 -7.13 -15.13
N PHE A 205 11.49 -5.88 -14.73
CA PHE A 205 12.26 -4.67 -15.05
C PHE A 205 12.40 -4.38 -16.56
N ASP A 206 11.50 -4.89 -17.40
CA ASP A 206 11.63 -4.87 -18.87
C ASP A 206 10.55 -4.06 -19.57
N THR A 207 9.85 -3.19 -18.83
CA THR A 207 8.83 -2.29 -19.38
C THR A 207 9.43 -0.99 -19.91
N ASP A 208 8.72 -0.30 -20.80
CA ASP A 208 9.13 1.00 -21.33
C ASP A 208 9.28 2.05 -20.21
N SER A 209 8.46 1.97 -19.15
CA SER A 209 8.57 2.88 -18.00
C SER A 209 9.85 2.65 -17.19
N TYR A 210 10.33 1.41 -17.06
CA TYR A 210 11.63 1.13 -16.43
C TYR A 210 12.79 1.72 -17.22
N ASP A 211 12.73 1.69 -18.55
CA ASP A 211 13.76 2.29 -19.39
C ASP A 211 13.68 3.82 -19.37
N ALA A 212 12.48 4.38 -19.48
CA ALA A 212 12.26 5.83 -19.52
C ALA A 212 12.59 6.53 -18.18
N HIS A 213 12.39 5.84 -17.06
CA HIS A 213 12.57 6.38 -15.70
C HIS A 213 13.68 5.69 -14.92
N ALA A 214 14.65 5.08 -15.62
CA ALA A 214 15.75 4.33 -15.02
C ALA A 214 16.55 5.13 -13.98
N GLU A 215 16.74 6.43 -14.22
CA GLU A 215 17.49 7.37 -13.37
C GLU A 215 16.58 8.32 -12.57
N ASN A 216 15.30 7.97 -12.37
CA ASN A 216 14.37 8.85 -11.65
C ASN A 216 14.82 9.04 -10.19
N PRO A 217 14.90 10.30 -9.69
CA PRO A 217 15.39 10.59 -8.35
C PRO A 217 14.53 10.04 -7.21
N MET A 218 13.20 9.89 -7.43
CA MET A 218 12.30 9.33 -6.42
C MET A 218 12.41 7.82 -6.34
N LEU A 219 12.41 7.15 -7.50
CA LEU A 219 12.53 5.72 -7.61
C LEU A 219 13.26 5.37 -8.92
N SER A 220 14.48 4.93 -8.83
CA SER A 220 15.27 4.49 -9.98
C SER A 220 15.14 2.97 -10.18
N ARG A 221 15.47 2.51 -11.39
CA ARG A 221 15.63 1.08 -11.70
C ARG A 221 16.58 0.40 -10.72
N ALA A 222 17.75 0.98 -10.48
CA ALA A 222 18.74 0.43 -9.55
C ALA A 222 18.20 0.31 -8.12
N THR A 223 17.34 1.23 -7.70
CA THR A 223 16.68 1.17 -6.39
C THR A 223 15.66 0.03 -6.35
N MET A 224 14.89 -0.19 -7.42
CA MET A 224 13.97 -1.32 -7.49
C MET A 224 14.70 -2.66 -7.51
N GLU A 225 15.76 -2.80 -8.30
CA GLU A 225 16.61 -3.99 -8.30
C GLU A 225 17.15 -4.28 -6.89
N TRP A 226 17.64 -3.26 -6.19
CA TRP A 226 18.11 -3.36 -4.81
C TRP A 226 17.02 -3.84 -3.84
N TYR A 227 15.76 -3.35 -3.96
CA TYR A 227 14.66 -3.82 -3.13
C TYR A 227 14.36 -5.30 -3.37
N TRP A 228 14.25 -5.70 -4.61
CA TRP A 228 13.97 -7.08 -4.97
C TRP A 228 15.10 -8.03 -4.56
N GLU A 229 16.36 -7.62 -4.67
CA GLU A 229 17.51 -8.40 -4.19
C GLU A 229 17.45 -8.67 -2.68
N HIS A 230 16.93 -7.73 -1.89
CA HIS A 230 16.75 -7.92 -0.46
C HIS A 230 15.49 -8.72 -0.13
N TYR A 231 14.42 -8.51 -0.90
CA TYR A 231 13.12 -9.14 -0.66
C TYR A 231 13.12 -10.63 -1.03
N LEU A 232 13.72 -11.02 -2.13
CA LEU A 232 13.75 -12.40 -2.60
C LEU A 232 14.92 -13.17 -1.99
N SER A 233 14.70 -14.45 -1.66
CA SER A 233 15.74 -15.34 -1.12
C SER A 233 16.12 -16.44 -2.09
N GLY A 234 15.24 -16.81 -3.00
CA GLY A 234 15.40 -17.90 -3.96
C GLY A 234 15.32 -17.43 -5.41
N ALA A 235 16.01 -18.14 -6.29
CA ALA A 235 16.07 -17.81 -7.72
C ALA A 235 14.71 -17.82 -8.44
N PHE A 236 13.71 -18.48 -7.87
CA PHE A 236 12.37 -18.61 -8.46
C PHE A 236 11.30 -17.79 -7.73
N ASP A 237 11.64 -17.17 -6.60
CA ASP A 237 10.69 -16.40 -5.78
C ASP A 237 10.04 -15.26 -6.57
N GLY A 238 10.81 -14.56 -7.40
CA GLY A 238 10.32 -13.49 -8.26
C GLY A 238 9.27 -13.90 -9.29
N ALA A 239 9.13 -15.20 -9.59
CA ALA A 239 8.08 -15.71 -10.45
C ALA A 239 6.82 -16.17 -9.66
N HIS A 240 6.87 -16.17 -8.33
CA HIS A 240 5.76 -16.59 -7.49
C HIS A 240 4.65 -15.53 -7.51
N PRO A 241 3.35 -15.91 -7.64
CA PRO A 241 2.23 -14.96 -7.70
C PRO A 241 2.11 -14.05 -6.47
N TYR A 242 2.59 -14.49 -5.31
CA TYR A 242 2.59 -13.68 -4.08
C TYR A 242 3.83 -12.77 -3.94
N ALA A 243 4.79 -12.86 -4.86
CA ALA A 243 5.83 -11.85 -5.06
C ALA A 243 5.46 -10.94 -6.23
N SER A 244 5.10 -11.53 -7.37
CA SER A 244 4.74 -10.84 -8.62
C SER A 244 3.28 -11.14 -8.99
N PRO A 245 2.30 -10.40 -8.47
CA PRO A 245 0.88 -10.67 -8.71
C PRO A 245 0.48 -10.53 -10.19
N LEU A 246 1.21 -9.77 -10.98
CA LEU A 246 1.03 -9.72 -12.43
C LEU A 246 1.25 -11.11 -13.10
N ARG A 247 1.90 -12.07 -12.42
CA ARG A 247 2.11 -13.45 -12.90
C ARG A 247 1.08 -14.44 -12.37
N ALA A 248 0.11 -13.99 -11.58
CA ALA A 248 -0.97 -14.86 -11.13
C ALA A 248 -1.69 -15.45 -12.32
N ARG A 249 -2.00 -16.75 -12.26
CA ARG A 249 -2.65 -17.45 -13.38
C ARG A 249 -4.04 -16.91 -13.65
N ASP A 250 -4.75 -16.59 -12.59
CA ASP A 250 -6.13 -16.17 -12.59
C ASP A 250 -6.36 -15.03 -11.60
N LEU A 251 -7.14 -14.03 -12.01
CA LEU A 251 -7.56 -12.88 -11.19
C LEU A 251 -9.08 -12.82 -11.01
N ASP A 252 -9.83 -13.82 -11.51
CA ASP A 252 -11.28 -13.91 -11.31
C ASP A 252 -11.63 -14.02 -9.82
N GLY A 253 -12.74 -13.41 -9.43
CA GLY A 253 -13.22 -13.44 -8.04
C GLY A 253 -12.44 -12.54 -7.06
N LEU A 254 -11.51 -11.73 -7.53
CA LEU A 254 -10.91 -10.68 -6.70
C LEU A 254 -11.91 -9.52 -6.48
N PRO A 255 -11.76 -8.75 -5.40
CA PRO A 255 -12.61 -7.59 -5.13
C PRO A 255 -12.43 -6.51 -6.20
N SER A 256 -13.44 -5.64 -6.36
CA SER A 256 -13.31 -4.44 -7.19
C SER A 256 -12.03 -3.66 -6.84
N ALA A 257 -11.46 -2.94 -7.81
CA ALA A 257 -10.13 -2.36 -7.67
C ALA A 257 -10.08 -0.90 -8.11
N THR A 258 -9.33 -0.09 -7.37
CA THR A 258 -8.83 1.21 -7.81
C THR A 258 -7.30 1.13 -7.89
N VAL A 259 -6.78 1.33 -9.10
CA VAL A 259 -5.33 1.37 -9.36
C VAL A 259 -4.95 2.79 -9.72
N ILE A 260 -4.04 3.38 -8.97
CA ILE A 260 -3.47 4.71 -9.26
C ILE A 260 -2.03 4.51 -9.70
N THR A 261 -1.66 5.08 -10.84
CA THR A 261 -0.28 5.11 -11.34
C THR A 261 0.25 6.54 -11.40
N ALA A 262 1.55 6.68 -11.39
CA ALA A 262 2.25 7.95 -11.57
C ALA A 262 3.00 7.93 -12.90
N GLY A 263 2.86 9.00 -13.70
CA GLY A 263 3.41 9.01 -15.06
C GLY A 263 4.94 8.98 -15.13
N HIS A 264 5.62 9.54 -14.13
CA HIS A 264 7.08 9.52 -14.00
C HIS A 264 7.52 8.49 -12.97
N ASP A 265 7.21 7.22 -13.22
CA ASP A 265 7.45 6.11 -12.31
C ASP A 265 7.88 4.86 -13.10
N PRO A 266 8.98 4.17 -12.76
CA PRO A 266 9.33 2.90 -13.37
C PRO A 266 8.23 1.83 -13.23
N LEU A 267 7.38 1.90 -12.17
CA LEU A 267 6.30 0.94 -11.92
C LEU A 267 5.01 1.23 -12.70
N ARG A 268 4.95 2.33 -13.48
CA ARG A 268 3.73 2.74 -14.20
C ARG A 268 3.16 1.61 -15.06
N ASP A 269 3.96 1.07 -15.95
CA ASP A 269 3.49 0.13 -16.97
C ASP A 269 3.07 -1.22 -16.36
N GLU A 270 3.75 -1.69 -15.32
CA GLU A 270 3.36 -2.92 -14.62
C GLU A 270 2.09 -2.73 -13.78
N GLY A 271 1.88 -1.52 -13.23
CA GLY A 271 0.64 -1.15 -12.53
C GLY A 271 -0.55 -1.06 -13.49
N GLU A 272 -0.38 -0.44 -14.67
CA GLU A 272 -1.37 -0.39 -15.74
C GLU A 272 -1.69 -1.81 -16.26
N ALA A 273 -0.67 -2.62 -16.54
CA ALA A 273 -0.86 -3.99 -16.99
C ALA A 273 -1.63 -4.84 -15.97
N TYR A 274 -1.42 -4.58 -14.67
CA TYR A 274 -2.18 -5.28 -13.64
C TYR A 274 -3.65 -4.84 -13.60
N ALA A 275 -3.93 -3.53 -13.75
CA ALA A 275 -5.29 -3.01 -13.87
C ALA A 275 -6.03 -3.61 -15.10
N ASP A 276 -5.36 -3.68 -16.23
CA ASP A 276 -5.90 -4.29 -17.44
C ASP A 276 -6.20 -5.78 -17.26
N ARG A 277 -5.34 -6.52 -16.56
CA ARG A 277 -5.57 -7.92 -16.25
C ARG A 277 -6.74 -8.14 -15.29
N LEU A 278 -6.91 -7.29 -14.29
CA LEU A 278 -8.08 -7.31 -13.40
C LEU A 278 -9.37 -7.10 -14.20
N ALA A 279 -9.41 -6.05 -15.01
CA ALA A 279 -10.58 -5.77 -15.87
C ALA A 279 -10.85 -6.91 -16.86
N GLY A 280 -9.81 -7.47 -17.47
CA GLY A 280 -9.90 -8.62 -18.38
C GLY A 280 -10.39 -9.91 -17.70
N ALA A 281 -10.21 -10.05 -16.38
CA ALA A 281 -10.74 -11.14 -15.57
C ALA A 281 -12.18 -10.87 -15.06
N GLY A 282 -12.81 -9.76 -15.44
CA GLY A 282 -14.15 -9.39 -15.03
C GLY A 282 -14.25 -8.71 -13.66
N VAL A 283 -13.12 -8.29 -13.10
CA VAL A 283 -13.09 -7.48 -11.89
C VAL A 283 -13.44 -6.04 -12.24
N GLU A 284 -14.39 -5.42 -11.54
CA GLU A 284 -14.69 -4.00 -11.68
C GLU A 284 -13.45 -3.18 -11.29
N THR A 285 -12.83 -2.49 -12.25
CA THR A 285 -11.54 -1.84 -12.06
C THR A 285 -11.57 -0.40 -12.55
N THR A 286 -11.18 0.52 -11.69
CA THR A 286 -10.88 1.91 -12.04
C THR A 286 -9.38 2.10 -12.08
N HIS A 287 -8.84 2.56 -13.21
CA HIS A 287 -7.45 2.96 -13.33
C HIS A 287 -7.35 4.46 -13.54
N ALA A 288 -6.50 5.13 -12.77
CA ALA A 288 -6.21 6.56 -12.89
C ALA A 288 -4.70 6.78 -12.99
N ASP A 289 -4.26 7.32 -14.13
CA ASP A 289 -2.85 7.74 -14.33
C ASP A 289 -2.68 9.23 -14.01
N TYR A 290 -1.80 9.50 -13.05
CA TYR A 290 -1.37 10.85 -12.71
C TYR A 290 -0.11 11.21 -13.50
N GLY A 291 -0.28 11.46 -14.79
CA GLY A 291 0.74 11.54 -15.85
C GLY A 291 1.96 12.41 -15.57
N GLY A 292 1.82 13.50 -14.80
CA GLY A 292 2.92 14.41 -14.44
C GLY A 292 3.55 14.12 -13.08
N MET A 293 3.09 13.09 -12.34
CA MET A 293 3.52 12.85 -10.97
C MET A 293 4.61 11.78 -10.86
N LEU A 294 5.30 11.79 -9.72
CA LEU A 294 6.39 10.88 -9.38
C LEU A 294 5.88 9.73 -8.52
N HIS A 295 6.65 8.64 -8.45
CA HIS A 295 6.41 7.57 -7.50
C HIS A 295 6.23 8.11 -6.07
N ALA A 296 5.34 7.51 -5.29
CA ALA A 296 5.02 7.87 -3.90
C ALA A 296 4.40 9.27 -3.70
N PHE A 297 3.92 9.97 -4.75
CA PHE A 297 3.40 11.33 -4.63
C PHE A 297 2.23 11.47 -3.63
N VAL A 298 1.41 10.45 -3.47
CA VAL A 298 0.27 10.43 -2.53
C VAL A 298 0.70 10.62 -1.08
N SER A 299 1.96 10.29 -0.74
CA SER A 299 2.53 10.47 0.60
C SER A 299 2.93 11.92 0.92
N PHE A 300 2.68 12.88 0.02
CA PHE A 300 3.06 14.27 0.17
C PHE A 300 1.84 15.21 0.19
N PRO A 301 1.22 15.44 1.37
CA PRO A 301 -0.04 16.21 1.48
C PRO A 301 0.08 17.67 1.06
N ALA A 302 1.29 18.20 0.90
CA ALA A 302 1.52 19.54 0.38
C ALA A 302 1.23 19.68 -1.13
N LEU A 303 1.12 18.57 -1.86
CA LEU A 303 0.83 18.55 -3.30
C LEU A 303 -0.68 18.53 -3.53
N GLU A 304 -1.19 19.41 -4.38
CA GLU A 304 -2.62 19.42 -4.78
C GLU A 304 -2.99 18.10 -5.49
N ARG A 305 -2.12 17.64 -6.38
CA ARG A 305 -2.33 16.36 -7.10
C ARG A 305 -2.34 15.13 -6.17
N ALA A 306 -1.62 15.17 -5.05
CA ALA A 306 -1.70 14.11 -4.05
C ALA A 306 -3.06 14.12 -3.35
N ASN A 307 -3.59 15.31 -3.03
CA ASN A 307 -4.90 15.44 -2.40
C ASN A 307 -6.02 15.01 -3.36
N GLU A 308 -5.96 15.35 -4.64
CA GLU A 308 -6.89 14.83 -5.66
C GLU A 308 -6.90 13.28 -5.71
N ALA A 309 -5.73 12.64 -5.66
CA ALA A 309 -5.63 11.19 -5.64
C ALA A 309 -6.20 10.58 -4.35
N ARG A 310 -5.94 11.21 -3.21
CA ARG A 310 -6.50 10.82 -1.90
C ARG A 310 -8.03 10.94 -1.89
N GLU A 311 -8.57 12.05 -2.39
CA GLU A 311 -10.01 12.27 -2.51
C GLU A 311 -10.66 11.25 -3.45
N GLN A 312 -10.01 10.90 -4.56
CA GLN A 312 -10.48 9.83 -5.45
C GLN A 312 -10.56 8.49 -4.71
N VAL A 313 -9.53 8.14 -3.91
CA VAL A 313 -9.52 6.92 -3.09
C VAL A 313 -10.67 6.94 -2.07
N VAL A 314 -10.86 8.07 -1.38
CA VAL A 314 -11.97 8.25 -0.44
C VAL A 314 -13.32 8.05 -1.14
N GLY A 315 -13.51 8.63 -2.31
CA GLY A 315 -14.73 8.48 -3.10
C GLY A 315 -15.01 7.01 -3.46
N THR A 316 -14.03 6.31 -4.02
CA THR A 316 -14.21 4.91 -4.43
C THR A 316 -14.40 3.96 -3.26
N LEU A 317 -13.70 4.17 -2.15
CA LEU A 317 -13.91 3.38 -0.92
C LEU A 317 -15.28 3.69 -0.28
N GLY A 318 -15.71 4.94 -0.29
CA GLY A 318 -17.04 5.33 0.19
C GLY A 318 -18.16 4.60 -0.57
N GLU A 319 -18.07 4.57 -1.89
CA GLU A 319 -19.00 3.81 -2.76
C GLU A 319 -18.96 2.30 -2.45
N ALA A 320 -17.76 1.71 -2.36
CA ALA A 320 -17.58 0.29 -2.07
C ALA A 320 -18.13 -0.12 -0.70
N PHE A 321 -18.05 0.75 0.29
CA PHE A 321 -18.59 0.55 1.63
C PHE A 321 -20.09 0.82 1.74
N GLY A 322 -20.70 1.37 0.68
CA GLY A 322 -22.14 1.65 0.65
C GLY A 322 -22.54 3.02 1.20
N ASN A 323 -21.61 3.97 1.25
CA ASN A 323 -21.89 5.37 1.54
C ASN A 323 -22.38 6.07 0.26
N GLY A 324 -23.49 5.61 -0.27
CA GLY A 324 -24.10 6.11 -1.48
C GLY A 324 -25.24 7.06 -1.20
N GLY A 325 -24.94 8.39 -1.26
CA GLY A 325 -25.95 9.44 -1.40
C GLY A 325 -26.51 10.02 -0.12
#